data_63cdb80f91eb299769b1085ad3dc0903
#
_entry.id   63cdb80f91eb299769b1085ad3dc0903
#
_cell.length_a   1.000
_cell.length_b   1.000
_cell.length_c   1.000
_cell.angle_alpha   90.00
_cell.angle_beta   90.00
_cell.angle_gamma   90.00
#
_symmetry.space_group_name_H-M   'P 1'
#
loop_
_entity.id
_entity.type
_entity.pdbx_description
1 polymer ?
#
loop_
_entity_poly.entity_id
_entity_poly.type
_entity_poly.pdbx_seq_one_letter_code
_entity_poly.pdbx_strand_id
1 'polypeptide(L)'
;MSEYQYVEHEFAPVYNAESQVLVLGSLPSVKSREQGFYYGHPRNRFWKVVAAVLGVPEPLTIEEKKRMLLAGHVAVYDVIRACEIIGSSDSSIRNVVPADIESIVTHAPIQAVFTNEKTAGRLYKKYQAEHIDLPMIELPSTSPANAAFSLERLEEIWKQELGRYL
;
A
#
# COMPACT_ATOMS: atom_id res chain seq x y z
N MET A 1 0.37 -28.02 -11.71
CA MET A 1 0.49 -26.80 -12.54
C MET A 1 -0.37 -25.70 -11.96
N SER A 2 0.24 -24.56 -11.75
CA SER A 2 -0.50 -23.42 -11.19
C SER A 2 -1.39 -22.80 -12.26
N GLU A 3 -2.60 -22.45 -11.87
CA GLU A 3 -3.56 -21.84 -12.77
C GLU A 3 -3.76 -20.37 -12.42
N TYR A 4 -4.08 -19.57 -13.43
CA TYR A 4 -4.47 -18.19 -13.22
C TYR A 4 -5.83 -18.10 -12.56
N GLN A 5 -5.94 -17.20 -11.61
CA GLN A 5 -7.20 -16.85 -10.96
C GLN A 5 -7.52 -15.40 -11.25
N TYR A 6 -8.78 -15.12 -11.51
CA TYR A 6 -9.27 -13.75 -11.57
C TYR A 6 -9.48 -13.26 -10.13
N VAL A 7 -8.90 -12.10 -9.81
CA VAL A 7 -8.98 -11.53 -8.46
C VAL A 7 -9.47 -10.09 -8.56
N GLU A 8 -10.46 -9.75 -7.75
CA GLU A 8 -10.92 -8.38 -7.56
C GLU A 8 -10.51 -7.88 -6.18
N HIS A 9 -10.25 -6.60 -6.08
CA HIS A 9 -9.99 -5.94 -4.80
C HIS A 9 -11.31 -5.81 -4.04
N GLU A 10 -11.43 -6.50 -2.92
CA GLU A 10 -12.70 -6.64 -2.20
C GLU A 10 -12.92 -5.63 -1.08
N PHE A 11 -11.88 -4.95 -0.61
CA PHE A 11 -12.02 -4.01 0.48
C PHE A 11 -11.67 -2.58 0.06
N ALA A 12 -12.32 -1.64 0.73
CA ALA A 12 -12.25 -0.22 0.38
C ALA A 12 -10.89 0.41 0.73
N PRO A 13 -10.51 1.50 0.05
CA PRO A 13 -9.36 2.27 0.49
C PRO A 13 -9.60 2.85 1.88
N VAL A 14 -8.52 3.04 2.63
CA VAL A 14 -8.58 3.70 3.94
C VAL A 14 -8.11 5.14 3.75
N TYR A 15 -9.02 6.09 3.90
CA TYR A 15 -8.69 7.52 3.85
C TYR A 15 -9.87 8.35 4.36
N ASN A 16 -9.59 9.60 4.68
CA ASN A 16 -10.63 10.60 4.97
C ASN A 16 -10.21 11.96 4.39
N ALA A 17 -11.01 12.99 4.64
CA ALA A 17 -10.76 14.33 4.10
C ALA A 17 -9.49 14.99 4.64
N GLU A 18 -8.83 14.40 5.62
CA GLU A 18 -7.60 14.92 6.22
C GLU A 18 -6.35 14.14 5.85
N SER A 19 -6.48 13.09 5.04
CA SER A 19 -5.34 12.28 4.61
C SER A 19 -4.37 13.12 3.77
N GLN A 20 -3.08 13.02 4.07
CA GLN A 20 -2.03 13.85 3.45
C GLN A 20 -1.06 13.05 2.59
N VAL A 21 -0.89 11.76 2.85
CA VAL A 21 -0.06 10.86 2.04
C VAL A 21 -0.88 9.64 1.67
N LEU A 22 -0.57 9.08 0.50
CA LEU A 22 -1.22 7.85 0.03
C LEU A 22 -0.17 6.80 -0.21
N VAL A 23 -0.28 5.67 0.50
CA VAL A 23 0.61 4.52 0.33
C VAL A 23 -0.11 3.45 -0.47
N LEU A 24 0.49 3.03 -1.57
CA LEU A 24 -0.10 2.07 -2.50
C LEU A 24 0.73 0.79 -2.57
N GLY A 25 0.05 -0.35 -2.43
CA GLY A 25 0.59 -1.64 -2.81
C GLY A 25 0.11 -2.03 -4.22
N SER A 26 0.49 -3.21 -4.68
CA SER A 26 0.03 -3.72 -5.99
C SER A 26 -1.34 -4.36 -5.86
N LEU A 27 -1.44 -5.46 -5.12
CA LEU A 27 -2.65 -6.22 -4.88
C LEU A 27 -2.51 -6.89 -3.51
N PRO A 28 -3.59 -7.04 -2.74
CA PRO A 28 -3.51 -7.75 -1.47
C PRO A 28 -3.00 -9.18 -1.66
N SER A 29 -2.14 -9.63 -0.74
CA SER A 29 -1.65 -11.02 -0.71
C SER A 29 -2.82 -11.98 -0.45
N VAL A 30 -2.58 -13.28 -0.63
CA VAL A 30 -3.59 -14.31 -0.29
C VAL A 30 -4.05 -14.16 1.16
N LYS A 31 -3.11 -13.95 2.10
CA LYS A 31 -3.46 -13.75 3.53
C LYS A 31 -4.31 -12.49 3.75
N SER A 32 -3.98 -11.39 3.06
CA SER A 32 -4.78 -10.16 3.15
C SER A 32 -6.20 -10.37 2.61
N ARG A 33 -6.32 -11.10 1.50
CA ARG A 33 -7.64 -11.42 0.94
C ARG A 33 -8.48 -12.30 1.87
N GLU A 34 -7.84 -13.27 2.53
CA GLU A 34 -8.50 -14.12 3.53
C GLU A 34 -8.99 -13.31 4.74
N GLN A 35 -8.21 -12.34 5.18
CA GLN A 35 -8.53 -11.51 6.34
C GLN A 35 -9.42 -10.31 5.98
N GLY A 36 -9.49 -9.95 4.70
CA GLY A 36 -10.28 -8.81 4.23
C GLY A 36 -9.68 -7.46 4.59
N PHE A 37 -8.35 -7.37 4.78
CA PHE A 37 -7.69 -6.11 5.06
C PHE A 37 -6.23 -6.11 4.58
N TYR A 38 -5.65 -4.90 4.50
CA TYR A 38 -4.30 -4.66 3.96
C TYR A 38 -3.20 -5.25 4.84
N TYR A 39 -2.15 -5.76 4.17
CA TYR A 39 -0.94 -6.23 4.84
C TYR A 39 -1.24 -7.22 5.97
N GLY A 40 -2.10 -8.19 5.67
CA GLY A 40 -2.57 -9.16 6.66
C GLY A 40 -1.62 -10.31 6.95
N HIS A 41 -0.57 -10.51 6.14
CA HIS A 41 0.41 -11.56 6.40
C HIS A 41 1.13 -11.28 7.73
N PRO A 42 1.20 -12.28 8.65
CA PRO A 42 1.77 -12.04 10.00
C PRO A 42 3.19 -11.50 10.01
N ARG A 43 3.97 -11.78 8.98
CA ARG A 43 5.36 -11.33 8.87
C ARG A 43 5.53 -10.04 8.09
N ASN A 44 4.46 -9.47 7.56
CA ASN A 44 4.56 -8.18 6.89
C ASN A 44 4.86 -7.10 7.92
N ARG A 45 5.87 -6.29 7.66
CA ARG A 45 6.35 -5.28 8.59
C ARG A 45 5.64 -3.93 8.45
N PHE A 46 4.64 -3.84 7.58
CA PHE A 46 3.94 -2.58 7.27
C PHE A 46 3.44 -1.88 8.54
N TRP A 47 2.72 -2.61 9.38
CA TRP A 47 2.09 -2.01 10.57
C TRP A 47 3.11 -1.55 11.60
N LYS A 48 4.21 -2.29 11.77
CA LYS A 48 5.32 -1.89 12.63
C LYS A 48 6.01 -0.64 12.11
N VAL A 49 6.26 -0.60 10.80
CA VAL A 49 6.95 0.51 10.14
C VAL A 49 6.13 1.78 10.23
N VAL A 50 4.85 1.72 9.87
CA VAL A 50 3.98 2.91 9.91
C VAL A 50 3.78 3.40 11.34
N ALA A 51 3.62 2.49 12.31
CA ALA A 51 3.54 2.87 13.73
C ALA A 51 4.80 3.61 14.17
N ALA A 52 5.98 3.15 13.75
CA ALA A 52 7.24 3.83 14.06
C ALA A 52 7.32 5.21 13.42
N VAL A 53 6.88 5.34 12.17
CA VAL A 53 6.82 6.65 11.49
C VAL A 53 5.93 7.63 12.26
N LEU A 54 4.79 7.16 12.76
CA LEU A 54 3.84 8.01 13.47
C LEU A 54 4.13 8.16 14.96
N GLY A 55 5.09 7.39 15.48
CA GLY A 55 5.46 7.46 16.90
C GLY A 55 4.38 6.92 17.83
N VAL A 56 3.66 5.87 17.41
CA VAL A 56 2.56 5.25 18.15
C VAL A 56 2.79 3.76 18.33
N PRO A 57 2.09 3.10 19.29
CA PRO A 57 2.18 1.65 19.44
C PRO A 57 1.69 0.91 18.20
N GLU A 58 2.24 -0.29 17.94
CA GLU A 58 1.82 -1.14 16.83
C GLU A 58 0.34 -1.52 17.00
N PRO A 59 -0.49 -1.29 15.96
CA PRO A 59 -1.89 -1.70 16.01
C PRO A 59 -2.02 -3.21 15.84
N LEU A 60 -2.97 -3.81 16.55
CA LEU A 60 -3.16 -5.27 16.55
C LEU A 60 -4.46 -5.69 15.86
N THR A 61 -5.50 -4.86 15.93
CA THR A 61 -6.80 -5.16 15.32
C THR A 61 -7.01 -4.33 14.05
N ILE A 62 -7.93 -4.75 13.20
CA ILE A 62 -8.30 -3.99 12.00
C ILE A 62 -8.79 -2.59 12.38
N GLU A 63 -9.59 -2.47 13.44
CA GLU A 63 -10.07 -1.17 13.91
C GLU A 63 -8.94 -0.28 14.38
N GLU A 64 -7.99 -0.81 15.11
CA GLU A 64 -6.80 -0.07 15.56
C GLU A 64 -5.95 0.38 14.36
N LYS A 65 -5.80 -0.49 13.36
CA LYS A 65 -5.07 -0.18 12.13
C LYS A 65 -5.70 0.99 11.38
N LYS A 66 -7.01 0.95 11.18
CA LYS A 66 -7.75 2.04 10.53
C LYS A 66 -7.62 3.34 11.32
N ARG A 67 -7.80 3.27 12.62
CA ARG A 67 -7.71 4.45 13.51
C ARG A 67 -6.33 5.08 13.44
N MET A 68 -5.28 4.27 13.48
CA MET A 68 -3.90 4.74 13.38
C MET A 68 -3.67 5.48 12.06
N LEU A 69 -4.08 4.88 10.95
CA LEU A 69 -3.91 5.50 9.62
C LEU A 69 -4.64 6.83 9.53
N LEU A 70 -5.90 6.87 9.91
CA LEU A 70 -6.71 8.08 9.80
C LEU A 70 -6.21 9.18 10.75
N ALA A 71 -5.87 8.84 11.98
CA ALA A 71 -5.31 9.80 12.94
C ALA A 71 -3.95 10.33 12.50
N GLY A 72 -3.16 9.50 11.81
CA GLY A 72 -1.84 9.85 11.29
C GLY A 72 -1.86 10.49 9.91
N HIS A 73 -3.03 10.69 9.32
CA HIS A 73 -3.20 11.29 8.00
C HIS A 73 -2.59 10.47 6.86
N VAL A 74 -2.58 9.16 7.01
CA VAL A 74 -2.04 8.21 6.03
C VAL A 74 -3.20 7.48 5.35
N ALA A 75 -3.31 7.60 4.04
CA ALA A 75 -4.25 6.83 3.24
C ALA A 75 -3.56 5.58 2.70
N VAL A 76 -4.31 4.50 2.55
CA VAL A 76 -3.80 3.22 2.03
C VAL A 76 -4.76 2.66 0.99
N TYR A 77 -4.21 2.22 -0.12
CA TYR A 77 -4.93 1.47 -1.15
C TYR A 77 -3.94 0.62 -1.96
N ASP A 78 -4.40 0.07 -3.08
CA ASP A 78 -3.58 -0.68 -4.03
C ASP A 78 -3.81 -0.15 -5.44
N VAL A 79 -2.84 -0.35 -6.33
CA VAL A 79 -2.93 0.17 -7.71
C VAL A 79 -3.79 -0.72 -8.61
N ILE A 80 -4.06 -1.95 -8.23
CA ILE A 80 -4.84 -2.90 -9.00
C ILE A 80 -6.25 -3.05 -8.41
N ARG A 81 -7.26 -2.81 -9.24
CA ARG A 81 -8.65 -3.11 -8.89
C ARG A 81 -9.01 -4.57 -9.19
N ALA A 82 -8.51 -5.09 -10.31
CA ALA A 82 -8.73 -6.47 -10.71
C ALA A 82 -7.61 -6.93 -11.63
N CYS A 83 -7.31 -8.22 -11.62
CA CYS A 83 -6.33 -8.80 -12.52
C CYS A 83 -6.44 -10.32 -12.53
N GLU A 84 -5.65 -10.95 -13.39
CA GLU A 84 -5.40 -12.38 -13.30
C GLU A 84 -4.01 -12.60 -12.71
N ILE A 85 -3.88 -13.55 -11.81
CA ILE A 85 -2.65 -13.82 -11.06
C ILE A 85 -2.55 -15.29 -10.69
N ILE A 86 -1.32 -15.80 -10.54
CA ILE A 86 -1.06 -17.13 -9.99
C ILE A 86 -0.62 -16.94 -8.54
N GLY A 87 -1.47 -17.33 -7.58
CA GLY A 87 -1.17 -17.18 -6.14
C GLY A 87 -0.93 -15.73 -5.74
N SER A 88 0.27 -15.43 -5.24
CA SER A 88 0.72 -14.07 -4.91
C SER A 88 1.93 -13.66 -5.74
N SER A 89 2.16 -14.31 -6.87
CA SER A 89 3.32 -14.05 -7.72
C SER A 89 3.15 -12.79 -8.55
N ASP A 90 3.86 -11.72 -8.19
CA ASP A 90 3.80 -10.43 -8.89
C ASP A 90 4.18 -10.56 -10.36
N SER A 91 5.11 -11.45 -10.71
CA SER A 91 5.52 -11.65 -12.10
C SER A 91 4.44 -12.30 -12.96
N SER A 92 3.45 -12.93 -12.34
CA SER A 92 2.34 -13.57 -13.06
C SER A 92 1.17 -12.61 -13.35
N ILE A 93 1.17 -11.41 -12.77
CA ILE A 93 0.06 -10.46 -12.94
C ILE A 93 -0.15 -10.10 -14.40
N ARG A 94 -1.39 -10.22 -14.87
CA ARG A 94 -1.79 -9.85 -16.23
C ARG A 94 -3.23 -9.37 -16.26
N ASN A 95 -3.61 -8.73 -17.38
CA ASN A 95 -4.98 -8.22 -17.59
C ASN A 95 -5.44 -7.30 -16.45
N VAL A 96 -4.58 -6.33 -16.12
CA VAL A 96 -4.79 -5.40 -15.02
C VAL A 96 -5.91 -4.43 -15.31
N VAL A 97 -6.86 -4.31 -14.37
CA VAL A 97 -7.80 -3.20 -14.30
C VAL A 97 -7.28 -2.27 -13.20
N PRO A 98 -6.88 -1.04 -13.56
CA PRO A 98 -6.32 -0.11 -12.55
C PRO A 98 -7.38 0.34 -11.55
N ALA A 99 -6.94 0.58 -10.31
CA ALA A 99 -7.79 1.11 -9.25
C ALA A 99 -8.08 2.61 -9.49
N ASP A 100 -9.16 3.10 -8.92
CA ASP A 100 -9.54 4.52 -8.98
C ASP A 100 -8.78 5.33 -7.93
N ILE A 101 -7.52 5.63 -8.22
CA ILE A 101 -6.67 6.44 -7.34
C ILE A 101 -7.06 7.92 -7.41
N GLU A 102 -7.49 8.37 -8.58
CA GLU A 102 -7.88 9.76 -8.81
C GLU A 102 -8.98 10.22 -7.85
N SER A 103 -9.94 9.35 -7.55
CA SER A 103 -11.01 9.66 -6.58
C SER A 103 -10.44 9.99 -5.20
N ILE A 104 -9.43 9.26 -4.75
CA ILE A 104 -8.80 9.51 -3.44
C ILE A 104 -8.12 10.87 -3.41
N VAL A 105 -7.30 11.15 -4.42
CA VAL A 105 -6.53 12.41 -4.45
C VAL A 105 -7.43 13.64 -4.70
N THR A 106 -8.62 13.42 -5.23
CA THR A 106 -9.61 14.49 -5.41
C THR A 106 -10.35 14.80 -4.11
N HIS A 107 -10.61 13.80 -3.26
CA HIS A 107 -11.39 13.96 -2.04
C HIS A 107 -10.54 14.22 -0.79
N ALA A 108 -9.23 14.06 -0.86
CA ALA A 108 -8.34 14.29 0.25
C ALA A 108 -7.14 15.14 -0.19
N PRO A 109 -6.54 15.96 0.70
CA PRO A 109 -5.41 16.81 0.37
C PRO A 109 -4.10 16.03 0.30
N ILE A 110 -4.05 15.01 -0.55
CA ILE A 110 -2.86 14.17 -0.72
C ILE A 110 -1.74 15.01 -1.34
N GLN A 111 -0.59 15.02 -0.69
CA GLN A 111 0.58 15.79 -1.12
C GLN A 111 1.61 14.97 -1.86
N ALA A 112 1.63 13.65 -1.62
CA ALA A 112 2.55 12.73 -2.26
C ALA A 112 2.00 11.32 -2.26
N VAL A 113 2.39 10.54 -3.26
CA VAL A 113 2.02 9.13 -3.40
C VAL A 113 3.27 8.30 -3.17
N PHE A 114 3.15 7.27 -2.36
CA PHE A 114 4.23 6.34 -2.03
C PHE A 114 3.84 4.95 -2.50
N THR A 115 4.75 4.26 -3.18
CA THR A 115 4.50 2.88 -3.58
C THR A 115 5.34 1.95 -2.72
N ASN A 116 4.66 0.96 -2.11
CA ASN A 116 5.30 -0.02 -1.24
C ASN A 116 5.73 -1.20 -2.09
N GLU A 117 6.85 -1.04 -2.77
CA GLU A 117 7.55 -2.01 -3.61
C GLU A 117 7.58 -1.63 -5.10
N LYS A 118 8.44 -2.34 -5.85
CA LYS A 118 8.71 -2.02 -7.25
C LYS A 118 7.53 -2.29 -8.18
N THR A 119 6.79 -3.37 -7.95
CA THR A 119 5.63 -3.73 -8.80
C THR A 119 4.56 -2.66 -8.72
N ALA A 120 4.25 -2.18 -7.51
CA ALA A 120 3.31 -1.07 -7.33
C ALA A 120 3.79 0.19 -8.03
N GLY A 121 5.07 0.52 -7.92
CA GLY A 121 5.66 1.68 -8.58
C GLY A 121 5.56 1.60 -10.09
N ARG A 122 5.88 0.45 -10.66
CA ARG A 122 5.80 0.21 -12.11
C ARG A 122 4.37 0.35 -12.62
N LEU A 123 3.41 -0.24 -11.94
CA LEU A 123 2.00 -0.20 -12.32
C LEU A 123 1.41 1.20 -12.14
N TYR A 124 1.80 1.91 -11.09
CA TYR A 124 1.40 3.30 -10.89
C TYR A 124 1.88 4.17 -12.06
N LYS A 125 3.13 4.06 -12.44
CA LYS A 125 3.68 4.83 -13.57
C LYS A 125 2.96 4.51 -14.88
N LYS A 126 2.59 3.25 -15.08
CA LYS A 126 1.93 2.82 -16.30
C LYS A 126 0.49 3.32 -16.41
N TYR A 127 -0.27 3.29 -15.32
CA TYR A 127 -1.72 3.50 -15.36
C TYR A 127 -2.20 4.81 -14.73
N GLN A 128 -1.42 5.42 -13.84
CA GLN A 128 -1.90 6.52 -13.01
C GLN A 128 -1.12 7.82 -13.19
N ALA A 129 0.17 7.75 -13.49
CA ALA A 129 1.05 8.92 -13.45
C ALA A 129 0.62 10.05 -14.39
N GLU A 130 -0.01 9.72 -15.51
CA GLU A 130 -0.49 10.73 -16.47
C GLU A 130 -1.68 11.54 -15.95
N HIS A 131 -2.44 10.96 -15.01
CA HIS A 131 -3.68 11.57 -14.51
C HIS A 131 -3.50 12.24 -13.15
N ILE A 132 -2.39 11.98 -12.47
CA ILE A 132 -2.17 12.44 -11.10
C ILE A 132 -0.89 13.24 -11.04
N ASP A 133 -1.02 14.53 -10.80
CA ASP A 133 0.10 15.46 -10.73
C ASP A 133 0.58 15.61 -9.29
N LEU A 134 1.20 14.56 -8.77
CA LEU A 134 1.76 14.51 -7.42
C LEU A 134 3.12 13.82 -7.45
N PRO A 135 4.03 14.17 -6.53
CA PRO A 135 5.27 13.40 -6.38
C PRO A 135 4.96 11.94 -6.09
N MET A 136 5.69 11.03 -6.71
CA MET A 136 5.59 9.60 -6.42
C MET A 136 6.96 9.10 -5.97
N ILE A 137 6.99 8.47 -4.79
CA ILE A 137 8.21 7.95 -4.18
C ILE A 137 8.06 6.44 -4.01
N GLU A 138 8.97 5.67 -4.59
CA GLU A 138 9.02 4.24 -4.39
C GLU A 138 9.76 3.93 -3.09
N LEU A 139 9.09 3.20 -2.18
CA LEU A 139 9.66 2.80 -0.90
C LEU A 139 10.15 1.35 -0.95
N PRO A 140 11.16 0.98 -0.14
CA PRO A 140 11.52 -0.42 0.01
C PRO A 140 10.33 -1.20 0.59
N SER A 141 10.11 -2.40 0.07
CA SER A 141 8.96 -3.23 0.44
C SER A 141 8.99 -3.67 1.90
N THR A 142 7.82 -3.62 2.55
CA THR A 142 7.63 -4.17 3.90
C THR A 142 7.38 -5.68 3.89
N SER A 143 7.28 -6.29 2.72
CA SER A 143 7.07 -7.73 2.58
C SER A 143 8.19 -8.54 3.24
N PRO A 144 7.87 -9.68 3.87
CA PRO A 144 8.91 -10.57 4.40
C PRO A 144 9.83 -11.13 3.31
N ALA A 145 9.40 -11.10 2.05
CA ALA A 145 10.24 -11.50 0.92
C ALA A 145 11.40 -10.52 0.66
N ASN A 146 11.30 -9.30 1.16
CA ASN A 146 12.39 -8.31 1.04
C ASN A 146 13.40 -8.49 2.17
N ALA A 147 14.19 -9.55 2.09
CA ALA A 147 15.16 -9.91 3.13
C ALA A 147 16.36 -8.97 3.18
N ALA A 148 16.58 -8.16 2.16
CA ALA A 148 17.71 -7.24 2.11
C ALA A 148 17.60 -6.08 3.11
N PHE A 149 16.39 -5.79 3.60
CA PHE A 149 16.15 -4.68 4.53
C PHE A 149 15.73 -5.21 5.90
N SER A 150 16.44 -4.79 6.94
CA SER A 150 16.04 -5.02 8.33
C SER A 150 14.84 -4.13 8.67
N LEU A 151 14.16 -4.45 9.77
CA LEU A 151 13.07 -3.61 10.28
C LEU A 151 13.55 -2.18 10.57
N GLU A 152 14.70 -2.04 11.23
CA GLU A 152 15.28 -0.74 11.56
C GLU A 152 15.57 0.09 10.31
N ARG A 153 16.08 -0.55 9.26
CA ARG A 153 16.39 0.11 8.01
C ARG A 153 15.13 0.58 7.28
N LEU A 154 14.08 -0.24 7.29
CA LEU A 154 12.79 0.14 6.74
C LEU A 154 12.19 1.33 7.50
N GLU A 155 12.19 1.27 8.83
CA GLU A 155 11.67 2.36 9.66
C GLU A 155 12.38 3.67 9.38
N GLU A 156 13.70 3.62 9.26
CA GLU A 156 14.53 4.81 8.99
C GLU A 156 14.16 5.45 7.65
N ILE A 157 14.08 4.66 6.58
CA ILE A 157 13.78 5.15 5.23
C ILE A 157 12.35 5.66 5.15
N TRP A 158 11.40 4.88 5.64
CA TRP A 158 9.98 5.25 5.60
C TRP A 158 9.73 6.52 6.41
N LYS A 159 10.35 6.65 7.57
CA LYS A 159 10.23 7.83 8.42
C LYS A 159 10.79 9.06 7.73
N GLN A 160 11.93 8.94 7.07
CA GLN A 160 12.54 10.04 6.33
C GLN A 160 11.65 10.51 5.19
N GLU A 161 11.11 9.58 4.41
CA GLU A 161 10.33 9.92 3.21
C GLU A 161 8.91 10.39 3.54
N LEU A 162 8.17 9.66 4.38
CA LEU A 162 6.82 10.06 4.77
C LEU A 162 6.83 11.30 5.66
N GLY A 163 7.83 11.41 6.54
CA GLY A 163 7.93 12.52 7.48
C GLY A 163 8.03 13.89 6.84
N ARG A 164 8.39 13.96 5.56
CA ARG A 164 8.42 15.24 4.82
C ARG A 164 7.04 15.81 4.59
N TYR A 165 6.00 14.98 4.66
CA TYR A 165 4.63 15.36 4.29
C TYR A 165 3.63 15.21 5.44
N LEU A 166 4.09 14.77 6.59
CA LEU A 166 3.23 14.54 7.76
C LEU A 166 3.48 15.51 8.90
#